data_594c743532e61b7cf43758865c83b17d
#
_entry.id   594c743532e61b7cf43758865c83b17d
#
_cell.length_a   1.000
_cell.length_b   1.000
_cell.length_c   1.000
_cell.angle_alpha   90.00
_cell.angle_beta   90.00
_cell.angle_gamma   90.00
#
_symmetry.space_group_name_H-M   'P 1'
#
loop_
_entity.id
_entity.type
_entity.pdbx_description
1 polymer ?
#
loop_
_entity_poly.entity_id
_entity_poly.type
_entity_poly.pdbx_seq_one_letter_code
_entity_poly.pdbx_strand_id
1 'polypeptide(L)'
;MCARFDPVTDSQRFRRVFGTALPEREVLAGGTAAPKRTEVFPGGWAPVVRATAQGLSEGRITADDDGPPGHEAVWAMFGLVPDWAKDTKICRSTYNARSETVAEKPSFRSAWAR
;
A
#
# COMPACT_ATOMS: atom_id res chain seq x y z
N MET A 1 10.69 14.77 2.10
CA MET A 1 9.59 14.12 2.87
C MET A 1 8.32 14.16 2.04
N CYS A 2 7.78 13.01 1.64
CA CYS A 2 6.51 12.96 0.91
C CYS A 2 5.34 12.92 1.89
N ALA A 3 4.57 14.01 1.94
CA ALA A 3 3.32 14.09 2.71
C ALA A 3 2.08 13.94 1.83
N ARG A 4 2.25 13.80 0.51
CA ARG A 4 1.17 13.54 -0.46
C ARG A 4 1.73 12.95 -1.75
N PHE A 5 0.90 12.24 -2.48
CA PHE A 5 1.20 11.76 -3.83
C PHE A 5 -0.09 11.61 -4.66
N ASP A 6 0.06 11.55 -5.97
CA ASP A 6 -1.03 11.34 -6.91
C ASP A 6 -1.07 9.87 -7.32
N PRO A 7 -2.11 9.10 -6.93
CA PRO A 7 -2.22 7.71 -7.31
C PRO A 7 -2.69 7.57 -8.77
N VAL A 8 -2.29 6.48 -9.41
CA VAL A 8 -2.87 6.09 -10.69
C VAL A 8 -4.24 5.48 -10.45
N THR A 9 -5.30 6.18 -10.84
CA THR A 9 -6.70 5.76 -10.63
C THR A 9 -7.43 5.40 -11.93
N ASP A 10 -6.83 5.65 -13.08
CA ASP A 10 -7.33 5.17 -14.37
C ASP A 10 -6.99 3.69 -14.55
N SER A 11 -8.03 2.86 -14.80
CA SER A 11 -7.89 1.40 -14.84
C SER A 11 -7.04 0.89 -16.01
N GLN A 12 -7.12 1.55 -17.17
CA GLN A 12 -6.33 1.16 -18.35
C GLN A 12 -4.85 1.52 -18.13
N ARG A 13 -4.59 2.74 -17.62
CA ARG A 13 -3.24 3.19 -17.30
C ARG A 13 -2.63 2.33 -16.20
N PHE A 14 -3.40 2.01 -15.15
CA PHE A 14 -2.95 1.16 -14.05
C PHE A 14 -2.52 -0.23 -14.54
N ARG A 15 -3.36 -0.89 -15.35
CA ARG A 15 -3.05 -2.20 -15.93
C ARG A 15 -1.81 -2.15 -16.83
N ARG A 16 -1.68 -1.11 -17.66
CA ARG A 16 -0.52 -0.95 -18.56
C ARG A 16 0.78 -0.73 -17.81
N VAL A 17 0.76 0.02 -16.70
CA VAL A 17 1.97 0.35 -15.92
C VAL A 17 2.38 -0.79 -14.99
N PHE A 18 1.39 -1.42 -14.32
CA PHE A 18 1.65 -2.38 -13.24
C PHE A 18 1.36 -3.83 -13.60
N GLY A 19 0.85 -4.12 -14.81
CA GLY A 19 0.54 -5.47 -15.26
C GLY A 19 -0.60 -6.17 -14.51
N THR A 20 -1.28 -5.50 -13.59
CA THR A 20 -2.40 -6.02 -12.79
C THR A 20 -3.61 -5.09 -12.85
N ALA A 21 -4.79 -5.62 -12.60
CA ALA A 21 -6.02 -4.83 -12.58
C ALA A 21 -6.04 -3.89 -11.37
N LEU A 22 -6.60 -2.68 -11.58
CA LEU A 22 -6.95 -1.80 -10.47
C LEU A 22 -7.95 -2.52 -9.56
N PRO A 23 -7.74 -2.60 -8.24
CA PRO A 23 -8.65 -3.28 -7.34
C PRO A 23 -10.00 -2.58 -7.31
N GLU A 24 -11.08 -3.37 -7.27
CA GLU A 24 -12.42 -2.83 -7.13
C GLU A 24 -12.54 -1.99 -5.85
N ARG A 25 -13.37 -0.96 -5.92
CA ARG A 25 -13.70 -0.11 -4.78
C ARG A 25 -14.63 -0.88 -3.83
N GLU A 26 -14.09 -1.76 -3.04
CA GLU A 26 -14.83 -2.26 -1.88
C GLU A 26 -15.07 -1.12 -0.90
N VAL A 27 -16.24 -1.15 -0.26
CA VAL A 27 -16.50 -0.30 0.90
C VAL A 27 -15.53 -0.75 1.99
N LEU A 28 -14.43 -0.02 2.11
CA LEU A 28 -13.42 -0.29 3.11
C LEU A 28 -14.08 -0.33 4.48
N ALA A 29 -13.78 -1.34 5.27
CA ALA A 29 -14.31 -1.51 6.61
C ALA A 29 -14.14 -0.20 7.41
N GLY A 30 -15.24 0.51 7.65
CA GLY A 30 -15.25 1.86 8.23
C GLY A 30 -16.05 2.91 7.43
N GLY A 31 -16.70 2.51 6.32
CA GLY A 31 -17.68 3.37 5.63
C GLY A 31 -17.11 4.55 4.84
N THR A 32 -15.80 4.66 4.71
CA THR A 32 -15.18 5.74 3.95
C THR A 32 -15.01 5.27 2.50
N ALA A 33 -15.89 5.70 1.62
CA ALA A 33 -15.70 5.54 0.18
C ALA A 33 -14.30 6.08 -0.19
N ALA A 34 -13.57 5.35 -1.04
CA ALA A 34 -12.28 5.82 -1.55
C ALA A 34 -12.45 7.24 -2.09
N PRO A 35 -11.61 8.18 -1.67
CA PRO A 35 -11.83 9.59 -1.96
C PRO A 35 -11.83 9.85 -3.47
N LYS A 36 -12.73 10.71 -3.94
CA LYS A 36 -12.70 11.27 -5.31
C LYS A 36 -11.49 12.18 -5.56
N ARG A 37 -10.59 12.30 -4.57
CA ARG A 37 -9.42 13.19 -4.66
C ARG A 37 -8.35 12.56 -5.52
N THR A 38 -7.73 13.35 -6.37
CA THR A 38 -6.55 13.01 -7.15
C THR A 38 -5.29 12.88 -6.30
N GLU A 39 -5.31 13.41 -5.08
CA GLU A 39 -4.15 13.44 -4.16
C GLU A 39 -4.42 12.60 -2.91
N VAL A 40 -3.41 11.86 -2.47
CA VAL A 40 -3.44 11.04 -1.26
C VAL A 40 -2.53 11.63 -0.20
N PHE A 41 -3.08 11.85 0.98
CA PHE A 41 -2.40 12.34 2.19
C PHE A 41 -2.29 11.22 3.23
N PRO A 42 -1.44 11.36 4.27
CA PRO A 42 -1.39 10.41 5.38
C PRO A 42 -2.77 10.14 5.97
N GLY A 43 -3.13 8.86 6.09
CA GLY A 43 -4.47 8.40 6.46
C GLY A 43 -5.45 8.25 5.29
N GLY A 44 -5.06 8.66 4.08
CA GLY A 44 -5.82 8.40 2.86
C GLY A 44 -5.55 6.99 2.31
N TRP A 45 -6.44 6.56 1.41
CA TRP A 45 -6.36 5.26 0.77
C TRP A 45 -5.92 5.38 -0.68
N ALA A 46 -5.07 4.46 -1.11
CA ALA A 46 -4.59 4.37 -2.48
C ALA A 46 -4.41 2.91 -2.91
N PRO A 47 -4.44 2.62 -4.22
CA PRO A 47 -4.04 1.32 -4.71
C PRO A 47 -2.53 1.14 -4.54
N VAL A 48 -2.13 -0.02 -4.03
CA VAL A 48 -0.74 -0.43 -3.83
C VAL A 48 -0.54 -1.77 -4.51
N VAL A 49 0.56 -1.92 -5.22
CA VAL A 49 0.96 -3.20 -5.81
C VAL A 49 1.92 -3.89 -4.84
N ARG A 50 1.62 -5.14 -4.50
CA ARG A 50 2.45 -5.97 -3.62
C ARG A 50 2.66 -7.35 -4.22
N ALA A 51 3.75 -8.01 -3.85
CA ALA A 51 3.96 -9.41 -4.19
C ALA A 51 2.92 -10.30 -3.49
N THR A 52 2.45 -11.32 -4.20
CA THR A 52 1.65 -12.40 -3.60
C THR A 52 2.56 -13.38 -2.86
N ALA A 53 2.00 -14.21 -1.97
CA ALA A 53 2.77 -15.26 -1.30
C ALA A 53 3.41 -16.23 -2.33
N GLN A 54 2.69 -16.57 -3.39
CA GLN A 54 3.20 -17.38 -4.48
C GLN A 54 4.29 -16.66 -5.26
N GLY A 55 4.10 -15.38 -5.61
CA GLY A 55 5.11 -14.57 -6.28
C GLY A 55 6.41 -14.46 -5.49
N LEU A 56 6.32 -14.34 -4.16
CA LEU A 56 7.50 -14.33 -3.29
C LEU A 56 8.23 -15.69 -3.28
N SER A 57 7.50 -16.80 -3.21
CA SER A 57 8.09 -18.16 -3.16
C SER A 57 8.74 -18.55 -4.50
N GLU A 58 8.20 -18.09 -5.64
CA GLU A 58 8.68 -18.38 -6.98
C GLU A 58 9.69 -17.35 -7.50
N GLY A 59 9.96 -16.29 -6.75
CA GLY A 59 10.83 -15.19 -7.18
C GLY A 59 10.26 -14.37 -8.36
N ARG A 60 8.96 -14.50 -8.64
CA ARG A 60 8.26 -13.87 -9.77
C ARG A 60 7.71 -12.51 -9.38
N ILE A 61 8.52 -11.49 -9.57
CA ILE A 61 8.12 -10.10 -9.27
C ILE A 61 7.82 -9.32 -10.56
N THR A 62 8.10 -9.89 -11.74
CA THR A 62 7.99 -9.19 -13.02
C THR A 62 6.76 -9.58 -13.83
N ALA A 63 6.23 -8.62 -14.60
CA ALA A 63 5.02 -8.75 -15.42
C ALA A 63 5.22 -9.55 -16.73
N ASP A 64 6.41 -10.07 -17.00
CA ASP A 64 6.79 -10.63 -18.30
C ASP A 64 6.54 -12.15 -18.43
N ASP A 65 5.78 -12.74 -17.52
CA ASP A 65 5.56 -14.17 -17.49
C ASP A 65 4.08 -14.52 -17.70
N ASP A 66 3.78 -15.45 -18.63
CA ASP A 66 2.43 -15.89 -19.04
C ASP A 66 1.60 -16.58 -17.93
N GLY A 67 2.09 -16.58 -16.70
CA GLY A 67 1.40 -17.13 -15.53
C GLY A 67 0.56 -16.07 -14.79
N PRO A 68 -0.22 -16.49 -13.77
CA PRO A 68 -0.86 -15.54 -12.89
C PRO A 68 0.18 -14.60 -12.29
N PRO A 69 -0.07 -13.29 -12.24
CA PRO A 69 0.94 -12.32 -11.82
C PRO A 69 1.40 -12.65 -10.40
N GLY A 70 2.71 -12.71 -10.19
CA GLY A 70 3.32 -12.87 -8.87
C GLY A 70 3.08 -11.67 -7.93
N HIS A 71 2.23 -10.75 -8.35
CA HIS A 71 1.86 -9.54 -7.64
C HIS A 71 0.36 -9.26 -7.78
N GLU A 72 -0.18 -8.50 -6.84
CA GLU A 72 -1.59 -8.09 -6.81
C GLU A 72 -1.70 -6.62 -6.44
N ALA A 73 -2.80 -5.98 -6.83
CA ALA A 73 -3.13 -4.65 -6.39
C ALA A 73 -4.20 -4.71 -5.28
N VAL A 74 -3.96 -3.97 -4.21
CA VAL A 74 -4.87 -3.87 -3.05
C VAL A 74 -5.02 -2.42 -2.64
N TRP A 75 -6.12 -2.08 -2.00
CA TRP A 75 -6.26 -0.78 -1.35
C TRP A 75 -5.48 -0.78 -0.03
N ALA A 76 -4.64 0.21 0.17
CA ALA A 76 -3.88 0.39 1.40
C ALA A 76 -3.97 1.83 1.90
N MET A 77 -3.87 1.98 3.21
CA MET A 77 -3.82 3.29 3.87
C MET A 77 -2.40 3.84 3.83
N PHE A 78 -2.26 5.12 3.50
CA PHE A 78 -0.98 5.81 3.56
C PHE A 78 -0.58 6.11 5.01
N GLY A 79 0.45 5.45 5.48
CA GLY A 79 0.97 5.48 6.84
C GLY A 79 0.88 4.11 7.51
N LEU A 80 1.88 3.78 8.29
CA LEU A 80 1.95 2.49 8.99
C LEU A 80 1.01 2.49 10.20
N VAL A 81 0.21 1.45 10.32
CA VAL A 81 -0.58 1.18 11.53
C VAL A 81 0.07 -0.03 12.23
N PRO A 82 0.76 0.18 13.38
CA PRO A 82 1.34 -0.93 14.12
C PRO A 82 0.27 -1.88 14.65
N ASP A 83 0.62 -3.14 14.86
CA ASP A 83 -0.25 -4.18 15.37
C ASP A 83 -0.87 -3.89 16.76
N TRP A 84 -0.15 -3.14 17.60
CA TRP A 84 -0.62 -2.71 18.93
C TRP A 84 -1.51 -1.46 18.92
N ALA A 85 -1.67 -0.79 17.77
CA ALA A 85 -2.46 0.45 17.69
C ALA A 85 -3.97 0.16 17.87
N LYS A 86 -4.62 0.96 18.71
CA LYS A 86 -6.07 0.86 18.99
C LYS A 86 -6.94 1.40 17.86
N ASP A 87 -6.39 2.32 17.07
CA ASP A 87 -7.06 2.93 15.92
C ASP A 87 -6.06 3.29 14.82
N THR A 88 -6.57 3.74 13.68
CA THR A 88 -5.76 4.10 12.52
C THR A 88 -5.20 5.51 12.53
N LYS A 89 -5.51 6.34 13.53
CA LYS A 89 -5.10 7.76 13.57
C LYS A 89 -3.59 7.93 13.62
N ILE A 90 -2.88 6.94 14.16
CA ILE A 90 -1.42 6.94 14.24
C ILE A 90 -0.76 7.03 12.86
N CYS A 91 -1.42 6.58 11.78
CA CYS A 91 -0.90 6.66 10.41
C CYS A 91 -0.50 8.08 9.99
N ARG A 92 -1.11 9.11 10.58
CA ARG A 92 -0.80 10.50 10.31
C ARG A 92 0.58 10.94 10.83
N SER A 93 1.18 10.18 11.73
CA SER A 93 2.53 10.41 12.26
C SER A 93 3.54 9.34 11.84
N THR A 94 3.08 8.24 11.23
CA THR A 94 3.91 7.09 10.84
C THR A 94 4.00 6.91 9.32
N TYR A 95 3.68 7.94 8.55
CA TYR A 95 3.80 7.92 7.08
C TYR A 95 5.24 8.04 6.58
N ASN A 96 6.18 8.34 7.48
CA ASN A 96 7.58 8.52 7.15
C ASN A 96 8.48 7.88 8.22
N ALA A 97 9.35 6.96 7.80
CA ALA A 97 10.30 6.29 8.67
C ALA A 97 11.72 6.79 8.36
N ARG A 98 12.50 7.13 9.40
CA ARG A 98 13.91 7.48 9.25
C ARG A 98 14.77 6.23 9.34
N SER A 99 15.70 6.05 8.42
CA SER A 99 16.61 4.90 8.38
C SER A 99 17.38 4.72 9.67
N GLU A 100 17.77 5.82 10.32
CA GLU A 100 18.56 5.81 11.55
C GLU A 100 17.85 5.22 12.77
N THR A 101 16.51 5.25 12.77
CA THR A 101 15.71 4.87 13.95
C THR A 101 14.60 3.86 13.65
N VAL A 102 14.43 3.44 12.39
CA VAL A 102 13.32 2.56 11.98
C VAL A 102 13.33 1.22 12.71
N ALA A 103 14.51 0.66 12.96
CA ALA A 103 14.68 -0.60 13.67
C ALA A 103 14.38 -0.53 15.19
N GLU A 104 14.44 0.66 15.78
CA GLU A 104 14.31 0.86 17.22
C GLU A 104 12.95 1.38 17.64
N LYS A 105 12.35 2.26 16.81
CA LYS A 105 11.08 2.90 17.16
C LYS A 105 9.93 1.90 17.29
N PRO A 106 9.15 1.94 18.38
CA PRO A 106 8.05 1.02 18.62
C PRO A 106 7.04 0.95 17.47
N SER A 107 6.81 2.08 16.77
CA SER A 107 5.87 2.14 15.65
C SER A 107 6.32 1.35 14.42
N PHE A 108 7.62 1.14 14.22
CA PHE A 108 8.19 0.55 13.01
C PHE A 108 8.90 -0.77 13.24
N ARG A 109 9.51 -0.99 14.43
CA ARG A 109 10.42 -2.11 14.69
C ARG A 109 9.82 -3.48 14.38
N SER A 110 8.55 -3.73 14.68
CA SER A 110 7.94 -5.04 14.41
C SER A 110 7.70 -5.27 12.91
N ALA A 111 7.37 -4.23 12.15
CA ALA A 111 7.26 -4.30 10.70
C ALA A 111 8.63 -4.40 10.01
N TRP A 112 9.65 -3.75 10.57
CA TRP A 112 11.03 -3.80 10.07
C TRP A 112 11.68 -5.18 10.26
N ALA A 113 11.37 -5.88 11.36
CA ALA A 113 11.93 -7.19 11.69
C ALA A 113 11.31 -8.37 10.89
N ARG A 114 10.28 -8.14 10.10
CA ARG A 114 9.62 -9.15 9.25
C ARG A 114 10.14 -9.10 7.84
#